data_d06bc147de6ac00af51c324999836b46
#
_entry.id   d06bc147de6ac00af51c324999836b46
#
_cell.length_a   1.000
_cell.length_b   1.000
_cell.length_c   1.000
_cell.angle_alpha   90.00
_cell.angle_beta   90.00
_cell.angle_gamma   90.00
#
_symmetry.space_group_name_H-M   'P 1'
#
loop_
_entity.id
_entity.type
_entity.pdbx_description
1 polymer ?
#
loop_
_entity_poly.entity_id
_entity_poly.type
_entity_poly.pdbx_seq_one_letter_code
_entity_poly.pdbx_strand_id
1 'polypeptide(L)'
;MLQVGCGRPLIRPTAFEWNPALELKTAQIKEGTLLYAVAGEGPPVLLLHGFGGQIWVWEKQVVPLSRQYRLYIPDLLGNGYSDRPKVEYTPALFIDSIRQFMDLAGIKRASLIGNSMGGGIAWAFALRHPDRVEKLILIDSIPPDVVPEIRNPSFRWFFAIRNLALLPQLGVALHTRGMLRATLMEMVFDDRLITDQVVERQYQIGRIAGTAWVVTSTARHAEEVKHYAGALGTLARPTLIIWGEQDEVFPVSVGKTLHTLIKSSELLVIKGSGHMPMWEHPDETNRAILEFLGR
;
A
#
# COMPACT_ATOMS: atom_id res chain seq x y z
N MET A 1 -5.02 31.11 12.59
CA MET A 1 -4.66 29.80 12.01
C MET A 1 -4.10 28.92 13.14
N LEU A 2 -4.92 28.05 13.72
CA LEU A 2 -4.45 27.08 14.70
C LEU A 2 -3.65 26.01 13.95
N GLN A 3 -2.31 26.04 14.08
CA GLN A 3 -1.48 24.90 13.79
C GLN A 3 -1.82 23.78 14.79
N VAL A 4 -2.70 22.85 14.42
CA VAL A 4 -2.84 21.56 15.10
C VAL A 4 -1.62 20.72 14.69
N GLY A 5 -0.47 21.07 15.23
CA GLY A 5 0.83 20.51 14.87
C GLY A 5 1.59 20.00 16.08
N CYS A 6 0.95 19.21 16.96
CA CYS A 6 1.65 18.43 17.97
C CYS A 6 1.96 17.02 17.46
N GLY A 7 2.64 16.91 16.31
CA GLY A 7 3.19 15.66 15.83
C GLY A 7 4.69 15.56 16.16
N ARG A 8 5.23 14.34 16.18
CA ARG A 8 6.68 14.12 16.31
C ARG A 8 7.37 14.56 15.02
N PRO A 9 8.62 15.04 15.08
CA PRO A 9 9.39 15.32 13.88
C PRO A 9 9.63 14.03 13.09
N LEU A 10 9.72 14.15 11.78
CA LEU A 10 10.14 13.05 10.90
C LEU A 10 11.65 12.85 11.07
N ILE A 11 12.03 11.71 11.65
CA ILE A 11 13.44 11.27 11.73
C ILE A 11 13.53 9.96 10.95
N ARG A 12 14.31 9.95 9.87
CA ARG A 12 14.52 8.76 9.04
C ARG A 12 15.48 7.80 9.74
N PRO A 13 15.17 6.49 9.79
CA PRO A 13 16.10 5.50 10.30
C PRO A 13 17.25 5.29 9.30
N THR A 14 18.39 4.86 9.80
CA THR A 14 19.54 4.41 9.00
C THR A 14 19.49 2.90 8.72
N ALA A 15 18.73 2.15 9.52
CA ALA A 15 18.46 0.72 9.35
C ALA A 15 17.12 0.37 10.01
N PHE A 16 16.55 -0.76 9.62
CA PHE A 16 15.41 -1.34 10.32
C PHE A 16 15.84 -2.50 11.21
N GLU A 17 15.42 -2.49 12.48
CA GLU A 17 15.73 -3.55 13.44
C GLU A 17 15.25 -4.94 13.00
N TRP A 18 14.10 -5.01 12.32
CA TRP A 18 13.51 -6.26 11.83
C TRP A 18 14.27 -6.86 10.63
N ASN A 19 15.05 -6.05 9.89
CA ASN A 19 15.93 -6.51 8.84
C ASN A 19 17.06 -5.49 8.60
N PRO A 20 18.16 -5.57 9.36
CA PRO A 20 19.27 -4.62 9.23
C PRO A 20 20.06 -4.76 7.91
N ALA A 21 19.85 -5.84 7.15
CA ALA A 21 20.47 -6.03 5.84
C ALA A 21 19.79 -5.25 4.70
N LEU A 22 18.65 -4.63 4.96
CA LEU A 22 18.00 -3.74 3.99
C LEU A 22 18.84 -2.46 3.80
N GLU A 23 19.18 -2.17 2.56
CA GLU A 23 19.81 -0.90 2.20
C GLU A 23 18.75 0.20 2.14
N LEU A 24 18.79 1.16 3.07
CA LEU A 24 17.88 2.30 3.07
C LEU A 24 18.46 3.44 2.24
N LYS A 25 17.64 3.98 1.36
CA LYS A 25 17.96 5.08 0.44
C LYS A 25 16.86 6.14 0.44
N THR A 26 17.19 7.29 -0.12
CA THR A 26 16.22 8.36 -0.36
C THR A 26 16.19 8.73 -1.83
N ALA A 27 15.02 9.12 -2.32
CA ALA A 27 14.80 9.69 -3.64
C ALA A 27 14.11 11.04 -3.52
N GLN A 28 14.72 12.09 -4.06
CA GLN A 28 14.15 13.44 -4.04
C GLN A 28 13.23 13.60 -5.25
N ILE A 29 11.94 13.43 -5.08
CA ILE A 29 10.93 13.75 -6.09
C ILE A 29 10.50 15.22 -5.97
N LYS A 30 9.68 15.69 -6.89
CA LYS A 30 9.22 17.09 -6.92
C LYS A 30 8.53 17.53 -5.62
N GLU A 31 7.70 16.66 -5.05
CA GLU A 31 6.87 16.96 -3.89
C GLU A 31 7.57 16.74 -2.56
N GLY A 32 8.72 16.06 -2.53
CA GLY A 32 9.46 15.76 -1.30
C GLY A 32 10.38 14.56 -1.45
N THR A 33 10.91 14.10 -0.34
CA THR A 33 11.84 12.97 -0.28
C THR A 33 11.09 11.69 0.07
N LEU A 34 11.23 10.66 -0.76
CA LEU A 34 10.80 9.29 -0.43
C LEU A 34 11.93 8.56 0.28
N LEU A 35 11.62 7.86 1.39
CA LEU A 35 12.47 6.78 1.89
C LEU A 35 12.10 5.49 1.16
N TYR A 36 13.08 4.69 0.77
CA TYR A 36 12.86 3.37 0.23
C TYR A 36 13.93 2.38 0.67
N ALA A 37 13.55 1.12 0.74
CA ALA A 37 14.48 0.03 0.98
C ALA A 37 14.81 -0.69 -0.33
N VAL A 38 16.04 -1.22 -0.41
CA VAL A 38 16.51 -2.06 -1.51
C VAL A 38 17.03 -3.37 -0.95
N ALA A 39 16.71 -4.48 -1.64
CA ALA A 39 17.25 -5.81 -1.31
C ALA A 39 17.42 -6.65 -2.58
N GLY A 40 18.44 -7.51 -2.60
CA GLY A 40 18.67 -8.45 -3.68
C GLY A 40 19.19 -7.85 -4.97
N GLU A 41 19.36 -8.75 -5.94
CA GLU A 41 19.82 -8.45 -7.31
C GLU A 41 18.91 -9.14 -8.32
N GLY A 42 18.95 -8.73 -9.59
CA GLY A 42 18.14 -9.30 -10.66
C GLY A 42 17.06 -8.37 -11.20
N PRO A 43 16.00 -8.91 -11.82
CA PRO A 43 14.92 -8.09 -12.37
C PRO A 43 14.23 -7.23 -11.31
N PRO A 44 13.92 -5.95 -11.61
CA PRO A 44 13.35 -5.03 -10.62
C PRO A 44 11.89 -5.37 -10.30
N VAL A 45 11.58 -5.35 -9.01
CA VAL A 45 10.23 -5.50 -8.46
C VAL A 45 9.96 -4.35 -7.48
N LEU A 46 8.85 -3.63 -7.67
CA LEU A 46 8.38 -2.60 -6.75
C LEU A 46 7.27 -3.17 -5.85
N LEU A 47 7.41 -2.95 -4.54
CA LEU A 47 6.40 -3.34 -3.55
C LEU A 47 5.72 -2.09 -2.98
N LEU A 48 4.42 -1.93 -3.26
CA LEU A 48 3.62 -0.74 -2.92
C LEU A 48 2.63 -1.08 -1.79
N HIS A 49 2.82 -0.48 -0.63
CA HIS A 49 1.98 -0.71 0.54
C HIS A 49 0.60 -0.05 0.45
N GLY A 50 -0.33 -0.47 1.33
CA GLY A 50 -1.68 0.05 1.43
C GLY A 50 -1.79 1.41 2.14
N PHE A 51 -3.04 1.85 2.35
CA PHE A 51 -3.39 3.08 3.05
C PHE A 51 -2.81 3.12 4.47
N GLY A 52 -2.04 4.16 4.78
CA GLY A 52 -1.36 4.30 6.08
C GLY A 52 -0.27 3.26 6.35
N GLY A 53 0.08 2.43 5.36
CA GLY A 53 1.14 1.44 5.44
C GLY A 53 2.54 2.03 5.34
N GLN A 54 3.52 1.16 5.30
CA GLN A 54 4.95 1.50 5.19
C GLN A 54 5.78 0.25 4.81
N ILE A 55 7.08 0.41 4.60
CA ILE A 55 8.00 -0.64 4.14
C ILE A 55 7.86 -1.95 4.92
N TRP A 56 7.67 -1.90 6.26
CA TRP A 56 7.67 -3.10 7.11
C TRP A 56 6.54 -4.09 6.80
N VAL A 57 5.44 -3.68 6.17
CA VAL A 57 4.35 -4.61 5.80
C VAL A 57 4.84 -5.71 4.84
N TRP A 58 5.99 -5.50 4.22
CA TRP A 58 6.64 -6.43 3.30
C TRP A 58 7.74 -7.28 3.96
N GLU A 59 7.88 -7.25 5.29
CA GLU A 59 8.97 -7.95 6.01
C GLU A 59 9.07 -9.44 5.67
N LYS A 60 7.93 -10.10 5.42
CA LYS A 60 7.86 -11.54 5.08
C LYS A 60 8.21 -11.84 3.61
N GLN A 61 8.19 -10.84 2.74
CA GLN A 61 8.48 -10.96 1.31
C GLN A 61 9.94 -10.68 0.98
N VAL A 62 10.61 -9.86 1.80
CA VAL A 62 11.97 -9.39 1.50
C VAL A 62 12.93 -10.57 1.27
N VAL A 63 13.07 -11.48 2.22
CA VAL A 63 14.04 -12.57 2.14
C VAL A 63 13.73 -13.56 1.01
N PRO A 64 12.48 -14.05 0.84
CA PRO A 64 12.18 -14.98 -0.25
C PRO A 64 12.37 -14.36 -1.64
N LEU A 65 11.88 -13.14 -1.85
CA LEU A 65 11.90 -12.52 -3.18
C LEU A 65 13.27 -11.98 -3.56
N SER A 66 14.05 -11.44 -2.61
CA SER A 66 15.38 -10.86 -2.87
C SER A 66 16.44 -11.88 -3.32
N ARG A 67 16.16 -13.18 -3.23
CA ARG A 67 17.03 -14.24 -3.76
C ARG A 67 17.09 -14.26 -5.28
N GLN A 68 16.05 -13.72 -5.96
CA GLN A 68 15.91 -13.78 -7.41
C GLN A 68 15.63 -12.43 -8.06
N TYR A 69 15.18 -11.44 -7.26
CA TYR A 69 14.72 -10.13 -7.74
C TYR A 69 15.39 -9.00 -6.97
N ARG A 70 15.59 -7.88 -7.64
CA ARG A 70 15.96 -6.64 -6.98
C ARG A 70 14.71 -5.90 -6.53
N LEU A 71 14.49 -5.89 -5.23
CA LEU A 71 13.33 -5.29 -4.60
C LEU A 71 13.56 -3.80 -4.38
N TYR A 72 12.54 -3.01 -4.69
CA TYR A 72 12.43 -1.60 -4.35
C TYR A 72 11.14 -1.41 -3.55
N ILE A 73 11.26 -0.95 -2.32
CA ILE A 73 10.15 -0.89 -1.36
C ILE A 73 10.05 0.54 -0.84
N PRO A 74 9.37 1.46 -1.57
CA PRO A 74 9.20 2.82 -1.10
C PRO A 74 8.15 2.91 0.01
N ASP A 75 8.42 3.74 1.02
CA ASP A 75 7.35 4.42 1.74
C ASP A 75 6.72 5.41 0.77
N LEU A 76 5.45 5.24 0.45
CA LEU A 76 4.74 6.14 -0.46
C LEU A 76 4.74 7.56 0.10
N LEU A 77 4.69 8.57 -0.76
CA LEU A 77 4.66 9.97 -0.33
C LEU A 77 3.58 10.18 0.75
N GLY A 78 3.95 10.83 1.85
CA GLY A 78 3.07 11.03 2.99
C GLY A 78 3.05 9.88 4.01
N ASN A 79 3.62 8.72 3.70
CA ASN A 79 3.56 7.53 4.54
C ASN A 79 4.94 7.14 5.09
N GLY A 80 4.95 6.25 6.08
CA GLY A 80 6.17 5.73 6.67
C GLY A 80 7.15 6.84 7.08
N TYR A 81 8.35 6.79 6.54
CA TYR A 81 9.41 7.81 6.75
C TYR A 81 9.65 8.69 5.51
N SER A 82 8.73 8.67 4.54
CA SER A 82 8.70 9.64 3.45
C SER A 82 8.15 11.00 3.90
N ASP A 83 8.48 12.08 3.20
CA ASP A 83 7.99 13.41 3.49
C ASP A 83 6.47 13.51 3.41
N ARG A 84 5.91 14.43 4.18
CA ARG A 84 4.47 14.72 4.28
C ARG A 84 4.17 16.15 3.86
N PRO A 85 4.37 16.50 2.57
CA PRO A 85 4.03 17.84 2.10
C PRO A 85 2.53 18.10 2.25
N LYS A 86 2.16 19.38 2.43
CA LYS A 86 0.77 19.80 2.50
C LYS A 86 0.20 19.98 1.09
N VAL A 87 -0.01 18.87 0.42
CA VAL A 87 -0.63 18.76 -0.92
C VAL A 87 -1.87 17.89 -0.85
N GLU A 88 -2.69 17.88 -1.90
CA GLU A 88 -3.81 16.94 -1.99
C GLU A 88 -3.30 15.57 -2.46
N TYR A 89 -3.58 14.54 -1.66
CA TYR A 89 -3.12 13.17 -1.88
C TYR A 89 -4.09 12.41 -2.79
N THR A 90 -4.03 12.72 -4.08
CA THR A 90 -4.85 12.10 -5.12
C THR A 90 -4.21 10.84 -5.71
N PRO A 91 -4.97 9.93 -6.34
CA PRO A 91 -4.39 8.83 -7.11
C PRO A 91 -3.37 9.31 -8.17
N ALA A 92 -3.64 10.43 -8.83
CA ALA A 92 -2.72 11.02 -9.80
C ALA A 92 -1.36 11.41 -9.20
N LEU A 93 -1.37 11.98 -7.98
CA LEU A 93 -0.15 12.31 -7.24
C LEU A 93 0.68 11.05 -6.93
N PHE A 94 0.04 9.97 -6.45
CA PHE A 94 0.74 8.73 -6.15
C PHE A 94 1.33 8.09 -7.42
N ILE A 95 0.57 8.05 -8.52
CA ILE A 95 1.04 7.53 -9.82
C ILE A 95 2.26 8.31 -10.29
N ASP A 96 2.22 9.66 -10.26
CA ASP A 96 3.34 10.49 -10.69
C ASP A 96 4.55 10.36 -9.75
N SER A 97 4.33 10.24 -8.44
CA SER A 97 5.39 10.00 -7.47
C SER A 97 6.14 8.69 -7.75
N ILE A 98 5.42 7.61 -8.10
CA ILE A 98 6.04 6.33 -8.50
C ILE A 98 6.80 6.46 -9.81
N ARG A 99 6.26 7.18 -10.80
CA ARG A 99 6.96 7.44 -12.05
C ARG A 99 8.29 8.16 -11.80
N GLN A 100 8.26 9.28 -11.04
CA GLN A 100 9.45 10.04 -10.68
C GLN A 100 10.46 9.18 -9.89
N PHE A 101 9.96 8.38 -8.93
CA PHE A 101 10.78 7.45 -8.16
C PHE A 101 11.50 6.45 -9.07
N MET A 102 10.79 5.81 -10.01
CA MET A 102 11.40 4.88 -10.96
C MET A 102 12.47 5.55 -11.81
N ASP A 103 12.21 6.78 -12.27
CA ASP A 103 13.17 7.55 -13.08
C ASP A 103 14.46 7.84 -12.29
N LEU A 104 14.33 8.30 -11.03
CA LEU A 104 15.46 8.60 -10.14
C LEU A 104 16.25 7.35 -9.73
N ALA A 105 15.55 6.22 -9.54
CA ALA A 105 16.19 4.95 -9.21
C ALA A 105 16.76 4.21 -10.42
N GLY A 106 16.66 4.77 -11.64
CA GLY A 106 17.13 4.17 -12.88
C GLY A 106 16.32 2.95 -13.33
N ILE A 107 15.07 2.82 -12.86
CA ILE A 107 14.21 1.68 -13.15
C ILE A 107 13.40 1.99 -14.41
N LYS A 108 13.81 1.45 -15.54
CA LYS A 108 13.09 1.65 -16.80
C LYS A 108 11.76 0.91 -16.84
N ARG A 109 11.72 -0.34 -16.35
CA ARG A 109 10.56 -1.22 -16.30
C ARG A 109 10.66 -2.14 -15.10
N ALA A 110 9.56 -2.46 -14.44
CA ALA A 110 9.53 -3.34 -13.26
C ALA A 110 8.22 -4.13 -13.20
N SER A 111 8.23 -5.25 -12.47
CA SER A 111 6.99 -5.83 -11.95
C SER A 111 6.54 -5.04 -10.73
N LEU A 112 5.23 -4.82 -10.60
CA LEU A 112 4.64 -4.11 -9.47
C LEU A 112 3.82 -5.07 -8.62
N ILE A 113 4.08 -5.08 -7.32
CA ILE A 113 3.29 -5.80 -6.31
C ILE A 113 2.65 -4.75 -5.42
N GLY A 114 1.33 -4.73 -5.33
CA GLY A 114 0.63 -3.75 -4.51
C GLY A 114 -0.43 -4.38 -3.64
N ASN A 115 -0.46 -3.99 -2.35
CA ASN A 115 -1.53 -4.36 -1.44
C ASN A 115 -2.51 -3.20 -1.26
N SER A 116 -3.81 -3.50 -1.27
CA SER A 116 -4.87 -2.52 -0.99
C SER A 116 -4.74 -1.25 -1.88
N MET A 117 -4.58 -0.08 -1.30
CA MET A 117 -4.30 1.18 -2.03
C MET A 117 -3.09 1.05 -2.97
N GLY A 118 -2.02 0.36 -2.54
CA GLY A 118 -0.86 0.10 -3.38
C GLY A 118 -1.20 -0.73 -4.63
N GLY A 119 -2.15 -1.66 -4.52
CA GLY A 119 -2.71 -2.40 -5.66
C GLY A 119 -3.46 -1.49 -6.63
N GLY A 120 -4.27 -0.56 -6.09
CA GLY A 120 -4.95 0.46 -6.90
C GLY A 120 -3.99 1.38 -7.63
N ILE A 121 -2.94 1.83 -6.95
CA ILE A 121 -1.87 2.62 -7.57
C ILE A 121 -1.19 1.80 -8.68
N ALA A 122 -0.90 0.51 -8.43
CA ALA A 122 -0.21 -0.36 -9.39
C ALA A 122 -1.01 -0.55 -10.69
N TRP A 123 -2.30 -0.90 -10.62
CA TRP A 123 -3.08 -1.07 -11.85
C TRP A 123 -3.37 0.26 -12.55
N ALA A 124 -3.59 1.36 -11.82
CA ALA A 124 -3.78 2.67 -12.42
C ALA A 124 -2.47 3.19 -13.07
N PHE A 125 -1.30 2.91 -12.44
CA PHE A 125 0.00 3.17 -13.03
C PHE A 125 0.21 2.37 -14.33
N ALA A 126 -0.13 1.08 -14.33
CA ALA A 126 0.01 0.24 -15.51
C ALA A 126 -0.87 0.68 -16.70
N LEU A 127 -2.04 1.24 -16.43
CA LEU A 127 -2.90 1.84 -17.46
C LEU A 127 -2.30 3.14 -18.04
N ARG A 128 -1.65 3.95 -17.19
CA ARG A 128 -1.03 5.23 -17.61
C ARG A 128 0.34 5.06 -18.25
N HIS A 129 1.09 4.07 -17.80
CA HIS A 129 2.50 3.83 -18.19
C HIS A 129 2.73 2.35 -18.50
N PRO A 130 2.02 1.76 -19.49
CA PRO A 130 2.07 0.33 -19.77
C PRO A 130 3.47 -0.17 -20.14
N ASP A 131 4.29 0.65 -20.77
CA ASP A 131 5.68 0.36 -21.12
C ASP A 131 6.62 0.26 -19.91
N ARG A 132 6.22 0.82 -18.76
CA ARG A 132 6.99 0.82 -17.51
C ARG A 132 6.70 -0.42 -16.64
N VAL A 133 5.68 -1.23 -16.97
CA VAL A 133 5.24 -2.38 -16.18
C VAL A 133 5.50 -3.68 -16.91
N GLU A 134 6.16 -4.62 -16.23
CA GLU A 134 6.38 -5.98 -16.72
C GLU A 134 5.18 -6.87 -16.41
N LYS A 135 4.91 -7.06 -15.12
CA LYS A 135 3.81 -7.85 -14.56
C LYS A 135 3.16 -7.11 -13.41
N LEU A 136 1.92 -7.46 -13.08
CA LEU A 136 1.20 -6.93 -11.92
C LEU A 136 0.86 -8.05 -10.94
N ILE A 137 1.00 -7.77 -9.65
CA ILE A 137 0.48 -8.61 -8.57
C ILE A 137 -0.34 -7.70 -7.65
N LEU A 138 -1.63 -7.99 -7.57
CA LEU A 138 -2.62 -7.20 -6.85
C LEU A 138 -3.09 -8.01 -5.65
N ILE A 139 -2.70 -7.59 -4.43
CA ILE A 139 -3.03 -8.27 -3.18
C ILE A 139 -4.12 -7.46 -2.47
N ASP A 140 -5.31 -8.03 -2.33
CA ASP A 140 -6.50 -7.36 -1.73
C ASP A 140 -6.62 -5.90 -2.18
N SER A 141 -6.49 -5.69 -3.48
CA SER A 141 -6.40 -4.38 -4.11
C SER A 141 -7.69 -3.58 -3.96
N ILE A 142 -7.60 -2.26 -3.83
CA ILE A 142 -8.80 -1.43 -3.88
C ILE A 142 -9.57 -1.66 -5.19
N PRO A 143 -10.92 -1.67 -5.11
CA PRO A 143 -11.78 -1.75 -6.28
C PRO A 143 -11.80 -0.45 -7.09
N PRO A 144 -12.37 -0.49 -8.30
CA PRO A 144 -12.68 0.72 -9.08
C PRO A 144 -13.53 1.74 -8.34
N ASP A 145 -14.50 1.26 -7.56
CA ASP A 145 -15.40 2.08 -6.73
C ASP A 145 -15.15 1.75 -5.26
N VAL A 146 -14.33 2.57 -4.60
CA VAL A 146 -13.71 2.21 -3.30
C VAL A 146 -14.72 2.22 -2.16
N VAL A 147 -15.42 3.36 -1.97
CA VAL A 147 -16.18 3.62 -0.75
C VAL A 147 -17.37 2.68 -0.56
N PRO A 148 -18.17 2.35 -1.61
CA PRO A 148 -19.29 1.42 -1.48
C PRO A 148 -18.88 -0.01 -1.09
N GLU A 149 -17.64 -0.41 -1.42
CA GLU A 149 -17.14 -1.77 -1.18
C GLU A 149 -16.51 -1.97 0.19
N ILE A 150 -16.21 -0.88 0.93
CA ILE A 150 -15.64 -0.99 2.28
C ILE A 150 -16.64 -1.67 3.22
N ARG A 151 -16.24 -2.80 3.85
CA ARG A 151 -17.07 -3.54 4.82
C ARG A 151 -16.67 -3.29 6.26
N ASN A 152 -15.38 -3.13 6.50
CA ASN A 152 -14.77 -2.91 7.81
C ASN A 152 -15.41 -1.69 8.54
N PRO A 153 -15.91 -1.83 9.78
CA PRO A 153 -16.61 -0.77 10.51
C PRO A 153 -15.79 0.49 10.73
N SER A 154 -14.50 0.32 11.11
CA SER A 154 -13.60 1.46 11.37
C SER A 154 -13.35 2.30 10.11
N PHE A 155 -13.07 1.65 8.98
CA PHE A 155 -12.89 2.35 7.70
C PHE A 155 -14.21 2.95 7.21
N ARG A 156 -15.34 2.23 7.30
CA ARG A 156 -16.65 2.77 6.91
C ARG A 156 -16.96 4.06 7.64
N TRP A 157 -16.78 4.08 8.96
CA TRP A 157 -16.99 5.28 9.77
C TRP A 157 -16.06 6.41 9.34
N PHE A 158 -14.75 6.14 9.21
CA PHE A 158 -13.76 7.13 8.81
C PHE A 158 -14.08 7.71 7.42
N PHE A 159 -14.39 6.85 6.45
CA PHE A 159 -14.73 7.28 5.09
C PHE A 159 -16.08 8.02 5.04
N ALA A 160 -17.04 7.72 5.91
CA ALA A 160 -18.31 8.45 5.99
C ALA A 160 -18.12 9.92 6.41
N ILE A 161 -17.17 10.17 7.32
CA ILE A 161 -16.90 11.53 7.82
C ILE A 161 -15.77 12.27 7.05
N ARG A 162 -15.15 11.64 6.07
CA ARG A 162 -13.93 12.14 5.39
C ARG A 162 -14.02 13.57 4.83
N ASN A 163 -15.23 14.01 4.48
CA ASN A 163 -15.48 15.33 3.91
C ASN A 163 -15.86 16.40 4.96
N LEU A 164 -15.98 16.01 6.23
CA LEU A 164 -16.28 16.97 7.30
C LEU A 164 -15.02 17.77 7.64
N ALA A 165 -15.20 19.08 7.83
CA ALA A 165 -14.08 19.96 8.16
C ALA A 165 -13.49 19.58 9.52
N LEU A 166 -12.16 19.43 9.63
CA LEU A 166 -11.37 19.17 10.83
C LEU A 166 -11.68 17.87 11.61
N LEU A 167 -12.90 17.34 11.55
CA LEU A 167 -13.30 16.16 12.36
C LEU A 167 -12.46 14.91 12.05
N PRO A 168 -12.21 14.54 10.77
CA PRO A 168 -11.33 13.40 10.48
C PRO A 168 -9.91 13.62 10.96
N GLN A 169 -9.36 14.84 10.83
CA GLN A 169 -8.01 15.17 11.27
C GLN A 169 -7.89 15.05 12.79
N LEU A 170 -8.90 15.50 13.55
CA LEU A 170 -8.95 15.34 15.00
C LEU A 170 -9.02 13.86 15.38
N GLY A 171 -9.83 13.06 14.68
CA GLY A 171 -9.91 11.62 14.86
C GLY A 171 -8.54 10.94 14.71
N VAL A 172 -7.81 11.26 13.66
CA VAL A 172 -6.44 10.74 13.45
C VAL A 172 -5.47 11.26 14.51
N ALA A 173 -5.53 12.54 14.86
CA ALA A 173 -4.63 13.14 15.86
C ALA A 173 -4.84 12.59 17.28
N LEU A 174 -6.09 12.23 17.63
CA LEU A 174 -6.47 11.69 18.94
C LEU A 174 -6.46 10.17 19.00
N HIS A 175 -6.09 9.50 17.90
CA HIS A 175 -6.08 8.04 17.82
C HIS A 175 -5.18 7.43 18.90
N THR A 176 -5.72 6.52 19.67
CA THR A 176 -4.99 5.81 20.74
C THR A 176 -4.44 4.48 20.25
N ARG A 177 -3.51 3.87 21.00
CA ARG A 177 -3.02 2.52 20.72
C ARG A 177 -4.14 1.47 20.72
N GLY A 178 -5.11 1.62 21.63
CA GLY A 178 -6.28 0.71 21.69
C GLY A 178 -7.16 0.80 20.44
N MET A 179 -7.46 2.02 19.98
CA MET A 179 -8.22 2.23 18.74
C MET A 179 -7.46 1.68 17.53
N LEU A 180 -6.15 1.94 17.46
CA LEU A 180 -5.31 1.42 16.38
C LEU A 180 -5.28 -0.12 16.38
N ARG A 181 -5.12 -0.74 17.57
CA ARG A 181 -5.19 -2.21 17.69
C ARG A 181 -6.50 -2.74 17.14
N ALA A 182 -7.64 -2.16 17.54
CA ALA A 182 -8.94 -2.59 17.05
C ALA A 182 -9.02 -2.49 15.51
N THR A 183 -8.59 -1.36 14.92
CA THR A 183 -8.56 -1.19 13.46
C THR A 183 -7.66 -2.22 12.77
N LEU A 184 -6.48 -2.54 13.34
CA LEU A 184 -5.57 -3.53 12.77
C LEU A 184 -6.12 -4.96 12.87
N MET A 185 -6.81 -5.30 13.98
CA MET A 185 -7.48 -6.60 14.14
C MET A 185 -8.61 -6.79 13.12
N GLU A 186 -9.33 -5.74 12.75
CA GLU A 186 -10.32 -5.77 11.68
C GLU A 186 -9.71 -6.02 10.26
N MET A 187 -8.39 -5.94 10.10
CA MET A 187 -7.71 -6.15 8.81
C MET A 187 -7.15 -7.56 8.64
N VAL A 188 -7.07 -8.35 9.69
CA VAL A 188 -6.51 -9.70 9.66
C VAL A 188 -7.54 -10.73 10.11
N PHE A 189 -7.39 -11.96 9.67
CA PHE A 189 -8.22 -13.08 10.15
C PHE A 189 -7.70 -13.62 11.48
N ASP A 190 -6.37 -13.62 11.68
CA ASP A 190 -5.74 -14.07 12.91
C ASP A 190 -5.29 -12.88 13.78
N ASP A 191 -6.11 -12.50 14.75
CA ASP A 191 -5.84 -11.39 15.66
C ASP A 191 -4.51 -11.52 16.44
N ARG A 192 -3.97 -12.73 16.59
CA ARG A 192 -2.70 -12.98 17.29
C ARG A 192 -1.51 -12.32 16.60
N LEU A 193 -1.64 -12.01 15.33
CA LEU A 193 -0.63 -11.27 14.56
C LEU A 193 -0.51 -9.80 15.00
N ILE A 194 -1.56 -9.24 15.64
CA ILE A 194 -1.55 -7.84 16.10
C ILE A 194 -0.92 -7.73 17.48
N THR A 195 0.38 -7.97 17.53
CA THR A 195 1.19 -7.87 18.77
C THR A 195 1.35 -6.41 19.21
N ASP A 196 1.79 -6.21 20.47
CA ASP A 196 2.11 -4.87 20.99
C ASP A 196 3.19 -4.18 20.14
N GLN A 197 4.16 -4.93 19.63
CA GLN A 197 5.22 -4.38 18.78
C GLN A 197 4.67 -3.86 17.44
N VAL A 198 3.74 -4.57 16.82
CA VAL A 198 3.06 -4.14 15.58
C VAL A 198 2.27 -2.86 15.83
N VAL A 199 1.47 -2.84 16.91
CA VAL A 199 0.69 -1.65 17.29
C VAL A 199 1.61 -0.46 17.57
N GLU A 200 2.69 -0.65 18.35
CA GLU A 200 3.60 0.43 18.68
C GLU A 200 4.31 0.99 17.44
N ARG A 201 4.79 0.11 16.55
CA ARG A 201 5.44 0.51 15.30
C ARG A 201 4.53 1.37 14.44
N GLN A 202 3.29 0.94 14.27
CA GLN A 202 2.29 1.68 13.48
C GLN A 202 1.85 2.97 14.17
N TYR A 203 1.70 2.94 15.51
CA TYR A 203 1.33 4.11 16.30
C TYR A 203 2.39 5.22 16.21
N GLN A 204 3.67 4.87 16.28
CA GLN A 204 4.77 5.85 16.21
C GLN A 204 4.79 6.59 14.87
N ILE A 205 4.52 5.87 13.76
CA ILE A 205 4.42 6.47 12.42
C ILE A 205 3.18 7.37 12.31
N GLY A 206 2.06 6.95 12.87
CA GLY A 206 0.82 7.74 12.91
C GLY A 206 0.97 9.08 13.66
N ARG A 207 1.96 9.17 14.57
CA ARG A 207 2.26 10.38 15.34
C ARG A 207 3.22 11.36 14.66
N ILE A 208 3.75 11.04 13.49
CA ILE A 208 4.61 11.97 12.73
C ILE A 208 3.76 13.16 12.25
N ALA A 209 4.31 14.37 12.38
CA ALA A 209 3.65 15.61 11.96
C ALA A 209 3.23 15.53 10.48
N GLY A 210 2.02 15.96 10.17
CA GLY A 210 1.44 15.91 8.81
C GLY A 210 0.62 14.64 8.53
N THR A 211 0.77 13.54 9.29
CA THR A 211 0.04 12.28 9.03
C THR A 211 -1.48 12.48 8.99
N ALA A 212 -2.06 13.29 9.89
CA ALA A 212 -3.49 13.54 9.89
C ALA A 212 -3.98 14.18 8.58
N TRP A 213 -3.20 15.09 7.99
CA TRP A 213 -3.51 15.65 6.68
C TRP A 213 -3.42 14.59 5.57
N VAL A 214 -2.33 13.81 5.53
CA VAL A 214 -2.13 12.75 4.54
C VAL A 214 -3.30 11.77 4.54
N VAL A 215 -3.62 11.20 5.69
CA VAL A 215 -4.68 10.20 5.86
C VAL A 215 -6.03 10.75 5.41
N THR A 216 -6.37 11.97 5.84
CA THR A 216 -7.67 12.56 5.51
C THR A 216 -7.76 13.03 4.06
N SER A 217 -6.68 13.59 3.49
CA SER A 217 -6.65 13.96 2.08
C SER A 217 -6.73 12.73 1.18
N THR A 218 -5.95 11.67 1.47
CA THR A 218 -6.02 10.40 0.72
C THR A 218 -7.43 9.81 0.74
N ALA A 219 -8.09 9.76 1.90
CA ALA A 219 -9.46 9.23 2.00
C ALA A 219 -10.49 10.10 1.24
N ARG A 220 -10.29 11.41 1.23
CA ARG A 220 -11.17 12.34 0.50
C ARG A 220 -11.11 12.12 -1.00
N HIS A 221 -9.93 11.83 -1.53
CA HIS A 221 -9.68 11.65 -2.96
C HIS A 221 -9.71 10.17 -3.42
N ALA A 222 -10.02 9.22 -2.52
CA ALA A 222 -9.97 7.79 -2.84
C ALA A 222 -10.87 7.39 -4.02
N GLU A 223 -12.04 8.03 -4.15
CA GLU A 223 -12.99 7.77 -5.24
C GLU A 223 -12.47 8.20 -6.62
N GLU A 224 -11.44 9.04 -6.69
CA GLU A 224 -10.90 9.50 -7.97
C GLU A 224 -10.19 8.36 -8.75
N VAL A 225 -9.88 7.24 -8.09
CA VAL A 225 -9.32 6.05 -8.76
C VAL A 225 -10.29 5.51 -9.83
N LYS A 226 -11.59 5.73 -9.70
CA LYS A 226 -12.60 5.35 -10.70
C LYS A 226 -12.38 5.99 -12.07
N HIS A 227 -11.68 7.12 -12.16
CA HIS A 227 -11.35 7.75 -13.43
C HIS A 227 -10.47 6.87 -14.32
N TYR A 228 -9.75 5.90 -13.73
CA TYR A 228 -8.94 4.91 -14.44
C TYR A 228 -9.70 3.60 -14.71
N ALA A 229 -10.74 3.33 -13.95
CA ALA A 229 -11.45 2.04 -13.92
C ALA A 229 -12.06 1.63 -15.26
N GLY A 230 -12.57 2.59 -16.04
CA GLY A 230 -13.15 2.34 -17.37
C GLY A 230 -12.16 1.72 -18.36
N ALA A 231 -10.86 1.86 -18.12
CA ALA A 231 -9.80 1.31 -18.95
C ALA A 231 -9.26 -0.06 -18.46
N LEU A 232 -9.75 -0.63 -17.35
CA LEU A 232 -9.22 -1.89 -16.81
C LEU A 232 -9.28 -3.05 -17.82
N GLY A 233 -10.29 -3.10 -18.68
CA GLY A 233 -10.40 -4.08 -19.75
C GLY A 233 -9.31 -3.99 -20.83
N THR A 234 -8.58 -2.87 -20.91
CA THR A 234 -7.45 -2.67 -21.83
C THR A 234 -6.11 -3.02 -21.21
N LEU A 235 -6.07 -3.39 -19.93
CA LEU A 235 -4.85 -3.74 -19.23
C LEU A 235 -4.34 -5.09 -19.76
N ALA A 236 -3.28 -5.03 -20.57
CA ALA A 236 -2.72 -6.20 -21.27
C ALA A 236 -1.54 -6.85 -20.53
N ARG A 237 -1.13 -6.31 -19.38
CA ARG A 237 -0.01 -6.86 -18.61
C ARG A 237 -0.45 -8.12 -17.87
N PRO A 238 0.36 -9.21 -17.89
CA PRO A 238 0.07 -10.38 -17.07
C PRO A 238 -0.17 -9.95 -15.63
N THR A 239 -1.28 -10.38 -15.03
CA THR A 239 -1.72 -9.95 -13.71
C THR A 239 -2.05 -11.15 -12.84
N LEU A 240 -1.50 -11.21 -11.64
CA LEU A 240 -1.93 -12.12 -10.58
C LEU A 240 -2.72 -11.32 -9.53
N ILE A 241 -3.92 -11.77 -9.24
CA ILE A 241 -4.77 -11.23 -8.17
C ILE A 241 -4.73 -12.23 -7.03
N ILE A 242 -4.27 -11.81 -5.85
CA ILE A 242 -4.28 -12.61 -4.61
C ILE A 242 -5.29 -11.98 -3.67
N TRP A 243 -6.16 -12.80 -3.06
CA TRP A 243 -7.22 -12.30 -2.18
C TRP A 243 -7.40 -13.17 -0.96
N GLY A 244 -7.53 -12.55 0.23
CA GLY A 244 -7.96 -13.24 1.44
C GLY A 244 -9.45 -13.60 1.37
N GLU A 245 -9.80 -14.87 1.64
CA GLU A 245 -11.20 -15.32 1.61
C GLU A 245 -12.05 -14.58 2.66
N GLN A 246 -11.44 -14.25 3.81
CA GLN A 246 -12.05 -13.58 4.94
C GLN A 246 -11.70 -12.08 5.02
N ASP A 247 -11.37 -11.45 3.88
CA ASP A 247 -11.11 -10.01 3.85
C ASP A 247 -12.40 -9.24 4.20
N GLU A 248 -12.38 -8.59 5.36
CA GLU A 248 -13.47 -7.74 5.85
C GLU A 248 -13.32 -6.27 5.45
N VAL A 249 -12.17 -5.86 4.89
CA VAL A 249 -12.01 -4.53 4.32
C VAL A 249 -12.70 -4.47 2.96
N PHE A 250 -12.31 -5.38 2.04
CA PHE A 250 -12.95 -5.56 0.74
C PHE A 250 -13.27 -7.05 0.53
N PRO A 251 -14.54 -7.41 0.37
CA PRO A 251 -14.92 -8.82 0.24
C PRO A 251 -14.30 -9.46 -1.01
N VAL A 252 -14.10 -10.78 -0.98
CA VAL A 252 -13.51 -11.56 -2.09
C VAL A 252 -14.24 -11.37 -3.43
N SER A 253 -15.50 -10.93 -3.41
CA SER A 253 -16.26 -10.56 -4.61
C SER A 253 -15.61 -9.43 -5.40
N VAL A 254 -14.89 -8.53 -4.72
CA VAL A 254 -14.11 -7.45 -5.36
C VAL A 254 -12.96 -8.05 -6.19
N GLY A 255 -12.21 -9.00 -5.62
CA GLY A 255 -11.16 -9.73 -6.35
C GLY A 255 -11.69 -10.46 -7.59
N LYS A 256 -12.86 -11.10 -7.47
CA LYS A 256 -13.56 -11.75 -8.60
C LYS A 256 -13.99 -10.73 -9.66
N THR A 257 -14.44 -9.55 -9.24
CA THR A 257 -14.81 -8.45 -10.16
C THR A 257 -13.57 -7.94 -10.91
N LEU A 258 -12.45 -7.69 -10.21
CA LEU A 258 -11.20 -7.30 -10.85
C LEU A 258 -10.71 -8.36 -11.84
N HIS A 259 -10.78 -9.64 -11.48
CA HIS A 259 -10.45 -10.75 -12.36
C HIS A 259 -11.34 -10.78 -13.64
N THR A 260 -12.61 -10.47 -13.50
CA THR A 260 -13.53 -10.37 -14.65
C THR A 260 -13.17 -9.19 -15.56
N LEU A 261 -12.76 -8.06 -14.98
CA LEU A 261 -12.41 -6.84 -15.72
C LEU A 261 -11.03 -6.95 -16.39
N ILE A 262 -10.04 -7.51 -15.70
CA ILE A 262 -8.66 -7.64 -16.21
C ILE A 262 -8.50 -8.99 -16.89
N LYS A 263 -8.67 -9.02 -18.20
CA LYS A 263 -8.70 -10.26 -19.00
C LYS A 263 -7.39 -11.07 -18.97
N SER A 264 -6.27 -10.40 -18.70
CA SER A 264 -4.92 -11.01 -18.58
C SER A 264 -4.61 -11.46 -17.16
N SER A 265 -5.60 -11.62 -16.27
CA SER A 265 -5.38 -11.97 -14.88
C SER A 265 -5.64 -13.43 -14.52
N GLU A 266 -4.96 -13.87 -13.47
CA GLU A 266 -5.23 -15.10 -12.72
C GLU A 266 -5.71 -14.69 -11.32
N LEU A 267 -6.57 -15.47 -10.68
CA LEU A 267 -7.06 -15.20 -9.31
C LEU A 267 -6.68 -16.36 -8.39
N LEU A 268 -6.00 -16.04 -7.30
CA LEU A 268 -5.74 -16.93 -6.17
C LEU A 268 -6.50 -16.42 -4.94
N VAL A 269 -7.32 -17.27 -4.33
CA VAL A 269 -8.00 -16.97 -3.07
C VAL A 269 -7.34 -17.79 -1.96
N ILE A 270 -6.86 -17.10 -0.91
CA ILE A 270 -6.18 -17.72 0.24
C ILE A 270 -7.19 -17.87 1.38
N LYS A 271 -7.44 -19.12 1.78
CA LYS A 271 -8.36 -19.46 2.88
C LYS A 271 -7.74 -19.11 4.22
N GLY A 272 -8.56 -18.66 5.17
CA GLY A 272 -8.10 -18.31 6.51
C GLY A 272 -7.26 -17.02 6.53
N SER A 273 -7.43 -16.14 5.54
CA SER A 273 -6.73 -14.87 5.42
C SER A 273 -7.71 -13.70 5.33
N GLY A 274 -7.41 -12.63 6.03
CA GLY A 274 -8.04 -11.32 5.91
C GLY A 274 -7.41 -10.47 4.81
N HIS A 275 -7.27 -9.16 5.07
CA HIS A 275 -6.81 -8.15 4.13
C HIS A 275 -5.30 -8.12 3.88
N MET A 276 -4.53 -8.99 4.56
CA MET A 276 -3.07 -9.00 4.47
C MET A 276 -2.51 -10.42 4.24
N PRO A 277 -2.90 -11.13 3.15
CA PRO A 277 -2.43 -12.50 2.90
C PRO A 277 -0.91 -12.61 2.82
N MET A 278 -0.21 -11.59 2.34
CA MET A 278 1.26 -11.55 2.30
C MET A 278 1.89 -11.57 3.71
N TRP A 279 1.12 -11.26 4.74
CA TRP A 279 1.55 -11.24 6.13
C TRP A 279 0.98 -12.41 6.93
N GLU A 280 -0.27 -12.79 6.66
CA GLU A 280 -0.98 -13.87 7.33
C GLU A 280 -0.56 -15.26 6.84
N HIS A 281 -0.41 -15.41 5.51
CA HIS A 281 0.01 -16.64 4.82
C HIS A 281 1.23 -16.40 3.91
N PRO A 282 2.38 -15.99 4.50
CA PRO A 282 3.54 -15.55 3.72
C PRO A 282 4.10 -16.64 2.79
N ASP A 283 4.12 -17.89 3.22
CA ASP A 283 4.70 -18.99 2.42
C ASP A 283 3.87 -19.26 1.15
N GLU A 284 2.55 -19.29 1.27
CA GLU A 284 1.64 -19.49 0.14
C GLU A 284 1.69 -18.28 -0.81
N THR A 285 1.62 -17.07 -0.24
CA THR A 285 1.69 -15.81 -0.99
C THR A 285 3.03 -15.69 -1.74
N ASN A 286 4.16 -15.93 -1.06
CA ASN A 286 5.48 -15.83 -1.67
C ASN A 286 5.68 -16.87 -2.78
N ARG A 287 5.20 -18.11 -2.59
CA ARG A 287 5.24 -19.14 -3.62
C ARG A 287 4.48 -18.71 -4.87
N ALA A 288 3.23 -18.23 -4.71
CA ALA A 288 2.43 -17.75 -5.84
C ALA A 288 3.09 -16.57 -6.56
N ILE A 289 3.66 -15.61 -5.81
CA ILE A 289 4.41 -14.48 -6.38
C ILE A 289 5.61 -14.97 -7.19
N LEU A 290 6.44 -15.85 -6.62
CA LEU A 290 7.66 -16.34 -7.28
C LEU A 290 7.33 -17.16 -8.54
N GLU A 291 6.35 -18.04 -8.47
CA GLU A 291 5.87 -18.83 -9.63
C GLU A 291 5.35 -17.93 -10.75
N PHE A 292 4.59 -16.90 -10.41
CA PHE A 292 4.05 -15.97 -11.41
C PHE A 292 5.13 -15.08 -12.00
N LEU A 293 6.06 -14.55 -11.22
CA LEU A 293 7.14 -13.71 -11.70
C LEU A 293 8.12 -14.51 -12.59
N GLY A 294 8.32 -15.80 -12.32
CA GLY A 294 9.24 -16.69 -13.04
C GLY A 294 8.75 -17.17 -14.40
N ARG A 295 7.47 -17.02 -14.71
CA ARG A 295 6.85 -17.32 -16.03
C ARG A 295 7.11 -16.16 -16.98
#